data_d4f95924a236ac97b492d2dee0df4833
#
_entry.id   d4f95924a236ac97b492d2dee0df4833
#
_cell.length_a   1.000
_cell.length_b   1.000
_cell.length_c   1.000
_cell.angle_alpha   90.00
_cell.angle_beta   90.00
_cell.angle_gamma   90.00
#
_symmetry.space_group_name_H-M   'P 1'
#
loop_
_entity.id
_entity.type
_entity.pdbx_description
1 polymer ?
#
loop_
_entity_poly.entity_id
_entity_poly.type
_entity_poly.pdbx_seq_one_letter_code
_entity_poly.pdbx_strand_id
1 'polypeptide(L)'
;VEILVEDSPGERIDAFLAARLAELSRSRIQTLIREQYIQVNGHPAKPRDAVKLGDKITVVLPEAVPLHNEAQDLALEILFEDDDMVVLNKGSGMVVHPAPGNPDGTLVNALLHHCKGKLSGIGGVERPGIVHRLDKDTSGCIVVAKSDVAHQSLVNQFSGRTMEKLYLAVTQGIPKPAKDTIFTHIGRHPVNRQKMAVVNPPGGKTAITDYEILATDAASLTALVLCHLHTGRTHQIRVHLHHKGAPLVGDPIYGKPSKTSEQTGRLMLHAWRLTLDHPVSGERLRFEAPIPPEFEPWTSNAAL
;
A
#
# COMPACT_ATOMS: atom_id res chain seq x y z
N VAL A 1 -9.02 -4.19 -30.67
CA VAL A 1 -7.85 -3.79 -31.46
C VAL A 1 -7.18 -5.05 -31.99
N GLU A 2 -6.78 -5.02 -33.26
CA GLU A 2 -5.98 -6.10 -33.88
C GLU A 2 -4.59 -5.56 -34.18
N ILE A 3 -3.56 -6.35 -33.81
CA ILE A 3 -2.15 -6.02 -34.01
C ILE A 3 -1.50 -7.16 -34.77
N LEU A 4 -0.89 -6.87 -35.91
CA LEU A 4 -0.07 -7.81 -36.65
C LEU A 4 1.38 -7.70 -36.18
N VAL A 5 2.03 -8.83 -35.93
CA VAL A 5 3.45 -8.85 -35.55
C VAL A 5 4.30 -8.76 -36.81
N GLU A 6 4.83 -7.57 -37.07
CA GLU A 6 5.68 -7.26 -38.23
C GLU A 6 7.17 -7.21 -37.87
N ASP A 7 7.50 -7.09 -36.57
CA ASP A 7 8.84 -6.96 -36.03
C ASP A 7 8.98 -7.67 -34.68
N SER A 8 10.20 -7.68 -34.11
CA SER A 8 10.51 -8.21 -32.78
C SER A 8 10.05 -9.65 -32.51
N PRO A 9 10.29 -10.61 -33.44
CA PRO A 9 9.97 -12.02 -33.18
C PRO A 9 10.79 -12.55 -32.02
N GLY A 10 10.17 -13.40 -31.18
CA GLY A 10 10.78 -13.95 -29.99
C GLY A 10 10.62 -13.10 -28.74
N GLU A 11 10.11 -11.86 -28.85
CA GLU A 11 9.77 -11.06 -27.69
C GLU A 11 8.54 -11.63 -26.97
N ARG A 12 8.49 -11.47 -25.64
CA ARG A 12 7.34 -11.90 -24.86
C ARG A 12 6.13 -11.05 -25.19
N ILE A 13 4.97 -11.66 -25.39
CA ILE A 13 3.73 -10.97 -25.77
C ILE A 13 3.36 -9.86 -24.78
N ASP A 14 3.60 -10.03 -23.46
CA ASP A 14 3.30 -8.99 -22.47
C ASP A 14 4.20 -7.75 -22.60
N ALA A 15 5.44 -7.90 -23.05
CA ALA A 15 6.37 -6.80 -23.30
C ALA A 15 6.09 -6.16 -24.67
N PHE A 16 5.91 -6.98 -25.70
CA PHE A 16 5.57 -6.57 -27.06
C PHE A 16 4.33 -5.65 -27.09
N LEU A 17 3.27 -6.04 -26.38
CA LEU A 17 2.05 -5.24 -26.29
C LEU A 17 2.21 -3.98 -25.44
N ALA A 18 2.98 -4.03 -24.34
CA ALA A 18 3.23 -2.86 -23.50
C ALA A 18 4.01 -1.75 -24.23
N ALA A 19 4.84 -2.11 -25.21
CA ALA A 19 5.54 -1.14 -26.05
C ALA A 19 4.62 -0.46 -27.10
N ARG A 20 3.50 -1.10 -27.45
CA ARG A 20 2.59 -0.65 -28.53
C ARG A 20 1.27 -0.07 -28.05
N LEU A 21 0.85 -0.45 -26.86
CA LEU A 21 -0.38 0.03 -26.21
C LEU A 21 0.00 0.90 -25.01
N ALA A 22 0.41 2.14 -25.28
CA ALA A 22 0.95 3.06 -24.26
C ALA A 22 -0.05 3.38 -23.13
N GLU A 23 -1.36 3.27 -23.42
CA GLU A 23 -2.44 3.44 -22.44
C GLU A 23 -2.61 2.25 -21.48
N LEU A 24 -1.97 1.10 -21.77
CA LEU A 24 -2.08 -0.10 -20.95
C LEU A 24 -0.77 -0.41 -20.23
N SER A 25 -0.81 -0.48 -18.91
CA SER A 25 0.32 -0.98 -18.15
C SER A 25 0.59 -2.46 -18.46
N ARG A 26 1.87 -2.88 -18.42
CA ARG A 26 2.24 -4.29 -18.60
C ARG A 26 1.50 -5.24 -17.65
N SER A 27 1.21 -4.80 -16.43
CA SER A 27 0.42 -5.56 -15.46
C SER A 27 -1.03 -5.77 -15.94
N ARG A 28 -1.66 -4.73 -16.52
CA ARG A 28 -3.01 -4.83 -17.09
C ARG A 28 -3.03 -5.78 -18.29
N ILE A 29 -2.04 -5.69 -19.17
CA ILE A 29 -1.89 -6.61 -20.30
C ILE A 29 -1.78 -8.06 -19.83
N GLN A 30 -0.98 -8.35 -18.82
CA GLN A 30 -0.87 -9.69 -18.25
C GLN A 30 -2.19 -10.20 -17.68
N THR A 31 -3.00 -9.33 -17.08
CA THR A 31 -4.33 -9.67 -16.60
C THR A 31 -5.27 -10.00 -17.77
N LEU A 32 -5.33 -9.14 -18.79
CA LEU A 32 -6.15 -9.36 -20.00
C LEU A 32 -5.78 -10.66 -20.72
N ILE A 33 -4.49 -11.01 -20.77
CA ILE A 33 -4.04 -12.29 -21.33
C ILE A 33 -4.58 -13.46 -20.50
N ARG A 34 -4.47 -13.42 -19.17
CA ARG A 34 -4.95 -14.49 -18.29
C ARG A 34 -6.48 -14.66 -18.33
N GLU A 35 -7.20 -13.56 -18.52
CA GLU A 35 -8.66 -13.50 -18.65
C GLU A 35 -9.13 -13.78 -20.07
N GLN A 36 -8.21 -14.14 -20.99
CA GLN A 36 -8.46 -14.49 -22.39
C GLN A 36 -9.03 -13.35 -23.28
N TYR A 37 -8.93 -12.11 -22.84
CA TYR A 37 -9.24 -10.93 -23.64
C TYR A 37 -8.16 -10.61 -24.68
N ILE A 38 -7.01 -11.27 -24.61
CA ILE A 38 -5.93 -11.18 -25.61
C ILE A 38 -5.68 -12.59 -26.13
N GLN A 39 -5.81 -12.72 -27.45
CA GLN A 39 -5.63 -13.97 -28.17
C GLN A 39 -4.61 -13.80 -29.29
N VAL A 40 -3.89 -14.88 -29.62
CA VAL A 40 -2.95 -14.93 -30.75
C VAL A 40 -3.50 -15.93 -31.77
N ASN A 41 -3.75 -15.47 -32.98
CA ASN A 41 -4.34 -16.29 -34.05
C ASN A 41 -5.65 -16.99 -33.62
N GLY A 42 -6.47 -16.30 -32.80
CA GLY A 42 -7.72 -16.83 -32.26
C GLY A 42 -7.57 -17.81 -31.10
N HIS A 43 -6.36 -18.03 -30.57
CA HIS A 43 -6.10 -18.95 -29.45
C HIS A 43 -5.65 -18.20 -28.19
N PRO A 44 -6.01 -18.70 -26.98
CA PRO A 44 -5.51 -18.16 -25.74
C PRO A 44 -3.99 -18.21 -25.65
N ALA A 45 -3.38 -17.12 -25.19
CA ALA A 45 -1.95 -17.01 -24.95
C ALA A 45 -1.61 -16.96 -23.47
N LYS A 46 -0.32 -17.14 -23.13
CA LYS A 46 0.22 -16.92 -21.82
C LYS A 46 1.11 -15.66 -21.83
N PRO A 47 1.23 -14.88 -20.75
CA PRO A 47 2.01 -13.64 -20.74
C PRO A 47 3.48 -13.79 -21.13
N ARG A 48 4.02 -15.01 -21.06
CA ARG A 48 5.42 -15.33 -21.37
C ARG A 48 5.61 -15.92 -22.76
N ASP A 49 4.53 -16.16 -23.52
CA ASP A 49 4.66 -16.71 -24.88
C ASP A 49 5.38 -15.72 -25.77
N ALA A 50 6.23 -16.25 -26.63
CA ALA A 50 6.97 -15.45 -27.61
C ALA A 50 6.13 -15.19 -28.84
N VAL A 51 6.09 -13.94 -29.30
CA VAL A 51 5.41 -13.57 -30.55
C VAL A 51 6.24 -14.01 -31.77
N LYS A 52 5.58 -14.33 -32.87
CA LYS A 52 6.19 -14.73 -34.15
C LYS A 52 5.78 -13.75 -35.24
N LEU A 53 6.64 -13.55 -36.24
CA LEU A 53 6.29 -12.77 -37.42
C LEU A 53 5.03 -13.34 -38.06
N GLY A 54 4.08 -12.46 -38.38
CA GLY A 54 2.79 -12.82 -38.97
C GLY A 54 1.70 -13.21 -37.96
N ASP A 55 2.02 -13.28 -36.64
CA ASP A 55 1.01 -13.51 -35.63
C ASP A 55 0.00 -12.35 -35.62
N LYS A 56 -1.29 -12.69 -35.60
CA LYS A 56 -2.39 -11.75 -35.42
C LYS A 56 -2.84 -11.77 -33.99
N ILE A 57 -2.59 -10.66 -33.28
CA ILE A 57 -2.97 -10.51 -31.86
C ILE A 57 -4.26 -9.70 -31.79
N THR A 58 -5.31 -10.31 -31.26
CA THR A 58 -6.60 -9.65 -31.01
C THR A 58 -6.64 -9.22 -29.56
N VAL A 59 -6.85 -7.93 -29.30
CA VAL A 59 -7.01 -7.35 -27.97
C VAL A 59 -8.44 -6.83 -27.83
N VAL A 60 -9.22 -7.46 -26.97
CA VAL A 60 -10.54 -7.02 -26.55
C VAL A 60 -10.38 -6.32 -25.20
N LEU A 61 -10.73 -5.04 -25.15
CA LEU A 61 -10.82 -4.37 -23.85
C LEU A 61 -12.23 -4.63 -23.32
N PRO A 62 -12.39 -5.41 -22.22
CA PRO A 62 -13.70 -5.54 -21.60
C PRO A 62 -14.14 -4.14 -21.18
N GLU A 63 -15.42 -3.84 -21.37
CA GLU A 63 -15.99 -2.66 -20.74
C GLU A 63 -15.60 -2.71 -19.26
N ALA A 64 -15.13 -1.58 -18.73
CA ALA A 64 -14.86 -1.46 -17.32
C ALA A 64 -16.16 -1.84 -16.61
N VAL A 65 -16.22 -3.03 -16.02
CA VAL A 65 -17.26 -3.32 -15.05
C VAL A 65 -17.06 -2.24 -14.00
N PRO A 66 -18.00 -1.31 -13.82
CA PRO A 66 -17.89 -0.36 -12.74
C PRO A 66 -17.82 -1.23 -11.47
N LEU A 67 -16.68 -1.33 -10.84
CA LEU A 67 -16.67 -1.57 -9.41
C LEU A 67 -17.53 -0.42 -8.91
N HIS A 68 -18.72 -0.75 -8.43
CA HIS A 68 -19.63 0.22 -7.85
C HIS A 68 -18.95 0.76 -6.61
N ASN A 69 -18.05 1.73 -6.80
CA ASN A 69 -17.57 2.57 -5.72
C ASN A 69 -18.73 3.49 -5.36
N GLU A 70 -19.78 2.90 -4.76
CA GLU A 70 -20.89 3.66 -4.26
C GLU A 70 -20.42 4.56 -3.13
N ALA A 71 -20.83 5.81 -3.19
CA ALA A 71 -20.59 6.74 -2.11
C ALA A 71 -21.36 6.25 -0.86
N GLN A 72 -20.67 6.10 0.26
CA GLN A 72 -21.25 5.64 1.52
C GLN A 72 -20.99 6.66 2.62
N ASP A 73 -22.03 6.98 3.41
CA ASP A 73 -21.91 7.85 4.57
C ASP A 73 -21.25 7.10 5.73
N LEU A 74 -19.92 7.09 5.71
CA LEU A 74 -19.09 6.51 6.74
C LEU A 74 -18.29 7.61 7.45
N ALA A 75 -18.19 7.52 8.77
CA ALA A 75 -17.48 8.50 9.56
C ALA A 75 -15.98 8.55 9.17
N LEU A 76 -15.48 9.75 8.90
CA LEU A 76 -14.09 10.06 8.63
C LEU A 76 -13.55 11.01 9.71
N GLU A 77 -12.39 10.70 10.25
CA GLU A 77 -11.66 11.62 11.13
C GLU A 77 -10.66 12.42 10.28
N ILE A 78 -11.05 13.64 9.92
CA ILE A 78 -10.26 14.52 9.05
C ILE A 78 -9.28 15.30 9.91
N LEU A 79 -7.99 15.23 9.55
CA LEU A 79 -6.90 15.98 10.19
C LEU A 79 -6.66 17.32 9.47
N PHE A 80 -6.86 17.33 8.15
CA PHE A 80 -6.69 18.50 7.30
C PHE A 80 -7.48 18.31 6.00
N GLU A 81 -8.06 19.38 5.48
CA GLU A 81 -8.69 19.39 4.16
C GLU A 81 -8.64 20.77 3.55
N ASP A 82 -8.35 20.82 2.24
CA ASP A 82 -8.49 21.99 1.38
C ASP A 82 -9.08 21.61 0.01
N ASP A 83 -8.87 22.43 -1.01
CA ASP A 83 -9.36 22.15 -2.35
C ASP A 83 -8.54 21.05 -3.08
N ASP A 84 -7.31 20.80 -2.67
CA ASP A 84 -6.35 19.95 -3.36
C ASP A 84 -6.15 18.57 -2.72
N MET A 85 -6.23 18.48 -1.40
CA MET A 85 -6.00 17.23 -0.69
C MET A 85 -6.84 17.12 0.58
N VAL A 86 -7.00 15.90 1.06
CA VAL A 86 -7.50 15.59 2.39
C VAL A 86 -6.54 14.65 3.10
N VAL A 87 -6.25 14.92 4.37
CA VAL A 87 -5.46 14.07 5.27
C VAL A 87 -6.37 13.61 6.39
N LEU A 88 -6.38 12.30 6.65
CA LEU A 88 -7.26 11.73 7.67
C LEU A 88 -6.50 10.77 8.59
N ASN A 89 -7.09 10.53 9.76
CA ASN A 89 -6.76 9.43 10.63
C ASN A 89 -7.60 8.20 10.25
N LYS A 90 -7.03 7.28 9.47
CA LYS A 90 -7.73 6.05 9.10
C LYS A 90 -7.88 5.14 10.32
N GLY A 91 -9.09 4.71 10.62
CA GLY A 91 -9.33 3.70 11.65
C GLY A 91 -8.70 2.33 11.32
N SER A 92 -8.39 1.55 12.37
CA SER A 92 -8.07 0.13 12.22
C SER A 92 -9.31 -0.65 11.75
N GLY A 93 -9.10 -1.69 10.93
CA GLY A 93 -10.19 -2.49 10.35
C GLY A 93 -10.76 -1.96 9.03
N MET A 94 -10.51 -0.68 8.67
CA MET A 94 -10.98 -0.09 7.42
C MET A 94 -10.00 -0.37 6.27
N VAL A 95 -10.50 -0.95 5.18
CA VAL A 95 -9.74 -1.14 3.93
C VAL A 95 -9.71 0.18 3.14
N VAL A 96 -8.59 0.48 2.49
CA VAL A 96 -8.44 1.75 1.75
C VAL A 96 -9.30 1.79 0.50
N HIS A 97 -9.35 0.72 -0.29
CA HIS A 97 -10.11 0.66 -1.56
C HIS A 97 -10.74 -0.73 -1.74
N PRO A 98 -11.86 -0.83 -2.47
CA PRO A 98 -12.52 -2.08 -2.72
C PRO A 98 -11.58 -3.14 -3.29
N ALA A 99 -11.72 -4.36 -2.81
CA ALA A 99 -10.95 -5.53 -3.22
C ALA A 99 -11.78 -6.81 -3.02
N PRO A 100 -11.40 -7.94 -3.64
CA PRO A 100 -12.04 -9.23 -3.35
C PRO A 100 -12.09 -9.51 -1.85
N GLY A 101 -13.30 -9.74 -1.32
CA GLY A 101 -13.56 -9.93 0.12
C GLY A 101 -13.86 -8.65 0.91
N ASN A 102 -13.74 -7.47 0.32
CA ASN A 102 -14.17 -6.18 0.89
C ASN A 102 -14.65 -5.29 -0.27
N PRO A 103 -15.86 -5.55 -0.82
CA PRO A 103 -16.35 -4.85 -2.01
C PRO A 103 -16.81 -3.41 -1.71
N ASP A 104 -17.14 -3.12 -0.47
CA ASP A 104 -17.67 -1.84 0.05
C ASP A 104 -17.16 -1.56 1.46
N GLY A 105 -17.67 -0.51 2.11
CA GLY A 105 -17.26 -0.10 3.46
C GLY A 105 -15.80 0.37 3.51
N THR A 106 -15.23 0.81 2.41
CA THR A 106 -13.83 1.20 2.30
C THR A 106 -13.67 2.72 2.47
N LEU A 107 -12.42 3.15 2.68
CA LEU A 107 -12.08 4.57 2.73
C LEU A 107 -12.50 5.30 1.43
N VAL A 108 -12.35 4.66 0.27
CA VAL A 108 -12.79 5.23 -1.02
C VAL A 108 -14.30 5.47 -1.04
N ASN A 109 -15.12 4.53 -0.53
CA ASN A 109 -16.57 4.72 -0.46
C ASN A 109 -16.94 5.92 0.43
N ALA A 110 -16.28 6.07 1.58
CA ALA A 110 -16.47 7.21 2.49
C ALA A 110 -16.04 8.55 1.85
N LEU A 111 -14.89 8.55 1.17
CA LEU A 111 -14.37 9.75 0.49
C LEU A 111 -15.22 10.19 -0.69
N LEU A 112 -15.80 9.27 -1.45
CA LEU A 112 -16.72 9.58 -2.54
C LEU A 112 -17.98 10.31 -2.00
N HIS A 113 -18.47 9.91 -0.83
CA HIS A 113 -19.56 10.59 -0.16
C HIS A 113 -19.14 11.97 0.37
N HIS A 114 -18.05 12.02 1.13
CA HIS A 114 -17.56 13.25 1.76
C HIS A 114 -17.17 14.32 0.72
N CYS A 115 -16.36 13.96 -0.26
CA CYS A 115 -15.86 14.88 -1.28
C CYS A 115 -16.86 15.16 -2.41
N LYS A 116 -18.07 14.57 -2.38
CA LYS A 116 -19.13 14.75 -3.40
C LYS A 116 -18.61 14.61 -4.83
N GLY A 117 -17.79 13.59 -5.07
CA GLY A 117 -17.17 13.32 -6.37
C GLY A 117 -15.96 14.19 -6.73
N LYS A 118 -15.53 15.11 -5.88
CA LYS A 118 -14.31 15.91 -6.04
C LYS A 118 -13.08 15.12 -5.57
N LEU A 119 -12.70 14.08 -6.30
CA LEU A 119 -11.48 13.32 -6.10
C LEU A 119 -10.75 13.19 -7.44
N SER A 120 -9.42 13.19 -7.40
CA SER A 120 -8.62 13.00 -8.62
C SER A 120 -8.98 11.68 -9.31
N GLY A 121 -9.24 11.72 -10.61
CA GLY A 121 -9.53 10.57 -11.45
C GLY A 121 -8.30 9.82 -11.95
N ILE A 122 -7.08 10.34 -11.76
CA ILE A 122 -5.83 9.75 -12.30
C ILE A 122 -5.60 8.32 -11.79
N GLY A 123 -6.00 8.01 -10.55
CA GLY A 123 -5.94 6.65 -10.00
C GLY A 123 -6.88 5.64 -10.67
N GLY A 124 -7.69 6.09 -11.63
CA GLY A 124 -8.75 5.32 -12.27
C GLY A 124 -10.01 5.21 -11.41
N VAL A 125 -11.07 4.65 -11.98
CA VAL A 125 -12.39 4.51 -11.35
C VAL A 125 -12.32 3.71 -10.04
N GLU A 126 -11.35 2.80 -9.93
CA GLU A 126 -11.19 1.92 -8.76
C GLU A 126 -10.56 2.60 -7.55
N ARG A 127 -9.77 3.68 -7.75
CA ARG A 127 -8.94 4.29 -6.70
C ARG A 127 -8.87 5.81 -6.81
N PRO A 128 -10.01 6.51 -6.89
CA PRO A 128 -10.00 7.96 -7.03
C PRO A 128 -9.24 8.61 -5.88
N GLY A 129 -8.29 9.48 -6.23
CA GLY A 129 -7.48 10.24 -5.28
C GLY A 129 -6.44 9.45 -4.48
N ILE A 130 -6.40 8.11 -4.56
CA ILE A 130 -5.51 7.29 -3.74
C ILE A 130 -4.09 7.29 -4.30
N VAL A 131 -3.15 7.85 -3.56
CA VAL A 131 -1.71 7.95 -3.90
C VAL A 131 -0.85 6.96 -3.11
N HIS A 132 -1.32 6.51 -1.95
CA HIS A 132 -0.69 5.46 -1.14
C HIS A 132 -1.74 4.68 -0.34
N ARG A 133 -1.29 3.69 0.43
CA ARG A 133 -2.21 2.86 1.21
C ARG A 133 -1.63 2.48 2.57
N LEU A 134 -2.50 2.25 3.52
CA LEU A 134 -2.25 1.53 4.76
C LEU A 134 -2.89 0.15 4.68
N ASP A 135 -2.37 -0.81 5.45
CA ASP A 135 -3.01 -2.12 5.61
C ASP A 135 -4.37 -1.95 6.31
N LYS A 136 -5.28 -2.91 6.16
CA LYS A 136 -6.62 -2.90 6.78
C LYS A 136 -6.56 -2.54 8.26
N ASP A 137 -5.71 -3.23 9.02
CA ASP A 137 -5.65 -3.13 10.47
C ASP A 137 -4.66 -2.06 10.98
N THR A 138 -3.91 -1.42 10.08
CA THR A 138 -3.06 -0.26 10.39
C THR A 138 -3.92 0.99 10.46
N SER A 139 -3.82 1.74 11.56
CA SER A 139 -4.47 3.05 11.72
C SER A 139 -3.52 4.21 11.43
N GLY A 140 -4.04 5.42 11.32
CA GLY A 140 -3.24 6.65 11.29
C GLY A 140 -3.28 7.44 9.99
N CYS A 141 -2.33 8.34 9.82
CA CYS A 141 -2.28 9.31 8.74
C CYS A 141 -2.31 8.69 7.35
N ILE A 142 -3.26 9.12 6.53
CA ILE A 142 -3.33 8.84 5.10
C ILE A 142 -3.72 10.11 4.37
N VAL A 143 -3.02 10.43 3.25
CA VAL A 143 -3.31 11.56 2.37
C VAL A 143 -3.98 11.08 1.09
N VAL A 144 -4.97 11.85 0.63
CA VAL A 144 -5.75 11.57 -0.59
C VAL A 144 -5.82 12.84 -1.42
N ALA A 145 -5.64 12.73 -2.73
CA ALA A 145 -5.69 13.84 -3.67
C ALA A 145 -7.13 14.15 -4.10
N LYS A 146 -7.51 15.42 -4.03
CA LYS A 146 -8.80 15.91 -4.55
C LYS A 146 -8.68 16.42 -6.00
N SER A 147 -7.53 16.97 -6.38
CA SER A 147 -7.21 17.44 -7.73
C SER A 147 -6.18 16.57 -8.43
N ASP A 148 -6.17 16.59 -9.77
CA ASP A 148 -5.19 15.84 -10.56
C ASP A 148 -3.76 16.39 -10.40
N VAL A 149 -3.62 17.70 -10.21
CA VAL A 149 -2.34 18.36 -9.90
C VAL A 149 -1.80 17.83 -8.57
N ALA A 150 -2.65 17.76 -7.54
CA ALA A 150 -2.28 17.22 -6.24
C ALA A 150 -1.90 15.74 -6.35
N HIS A 151 -2.64 14.95 -7.13
CA HIS A 151 -2.33 13.54 -7.33
C HIS A 151 -0.93 13.34 -7.90
N GLN A 152 -0.61 14.04 -8.98
CA GLN A 152 0.70 13.94 -9.64
C GLN A 152 1.83 14.37 -8.71
N SER A 153 1.65 15.50 -8.01
CA SER A 153 2.63 16.01 -7.04
C SER A 153 2.88 15.00 -5.91
N LEU A 154 1.82 14.50 -5.27
CA LEU A 154 1.92 13.53 -4.18
C LEU A 154 2.57 12.21 -4.63
N VAL A 155 2.21 11.68 -5.82
CA VAL A 155 2.85 10.49 -6.39
C VAL A 155 4.35 10.73 -6.61
N ASN A 156 4.74 11.90 -7.09
CA ASN A 156 6.16 12.26 -7.25
C ASN A 156 6.88 12.31 -5.90
N GLN A 157 6.27 12.88 -4.87
CA GLN A 157 6.85 12.93 -3.53
C GLN A 157 7.00 11.53 -2.92
N PHE A 158 6.00 10.62 -3.09
CA PHE A 158 6.12 9.22 -2.64
C PHE A 158 7.23 8.47 -3.40
N SER A 159 7.32 8.63 -4.70
CA SER A 159 8.33 7.97 -5.54
C SER A 159 9.74 8.56 -5.32
N GLY A 160 9.84 9.88 -5.16
CA GLY A 160 11.07 10.60 -4.82
C GLY A 160 11.51 10.43 -3.37
N ARG A 161 10.66 9.88 -2.50
CA ARG A 161 10.92 9.66 -1.07
C ARG A 161 11.23 10.95 -0.31
N THR A 162 10.59 12.04 -0.68
CA THR A 162 10.74 13.34 -0.02
C THR A 162 9.81 13.50 1.18
N MET A 163 8.83 12.61 1.32
CA MET A 163 7.92 12.56 2.47
C MET A 163 8.57 11.85 3.65
N GLU A 164 8.31 12.34 4.86
CA GLU A 164 8.64 11.65 6.09
C GLU A 164 7.41 10.88 6.59
N LYS A 165 7.61 9.62 6.95
CA LYS A 165 6.54 8.71 7.41
C LYS A 165 7.01 8.03 8.69
N LEU A 166 6.46 8.46 9.82
CA LEU A 166 6.77 7.93 11.13
C LEU A 166 5.60 7.08 11.63
N TYR A 167 5.92 5.88 12.09
CA TYR A 167 4.96 4.92 12.63
C TYR A 167 5.33 4.56 14.05
N LEU A 168 4.31 4.38 14.88
CA LEU A 168 4.45 3.72 16.18
C LEU A 168 4.03 2.25 16.04
N ALA A 169 4.84 1.37 16.58
CA ALA A 169 4.60 -0.06 16.59
C ALA A 169 4.88 -0.63 17.98
N VAL A 170 4.06 -1.57 18.46
CA VAL A 170 4.40 -2.34 19.66
C VAL A 170 4.80 -3.74 19.22
N THR A 171 5.99 -4.17 19.65
CA THR A 171 6.55 -5.48 19.31
C THR A 171 6.38 -6.49 20.44
N GLN A 172 6.17 -7.75 20.07
CA GLN A 172 6.29 -8.91 20.94
C GLN A 172 7.73 -9.42 20.86
N GLY A 173 8.48 -9.22 21.92
CA GLY A 173 9.93 -9.29 21.95
C GLY A 173 10.57 -7.91 21.75
N ILE A 174 11.78 -7.77 22.24
CA ILE A 174 12.57 -6.53 22.17
C ILE A 174 13.58 -6.66 21.01
N PRO A 175 13.43 -5.90 19.92
CA PRO A 175 14.36 -5.98 18.80
C PRO A 175 15.77 -5.57 19.19
N LYS A 176 16.76 -6.16 18.54
CA LYS A 176 18.19 -5.85 18.77
C LYS A 176 18.88 -5.53 17.44
N PRO A 177 19.76 -4.50 17.41
CA PRO A 177 20.03 -3.51 18.51
C PRO A 177 18.81 -2.60 18.77
N ALA A 178 18.90 -1.70 19.77
CA ALA A 178 17.80 -0.79 20.11
C ALA A 178 17.46 0.23 19.02
N LYS A 179 18.40 0.50 18.13
CA LYS A 179 18.26 1.36 16.93
C LYS A 179 19.02 0.75 15.78
N ASP A 180 18.39 0.67 14.60
CA ASP A 180 19.01 0.09 13.39
C ASP A 180 18.27 0.51 12.12
N THR A 181 18.94 0.32 10.99
CA THR A 181 18.37 0.40 9.65
C THR A 181 18.20 -1.01 9.08
N ILE A 182 16.98 -1.41 8.79
CA ILE A 182 16.69 -2.69 8.14
C ILE A 182 16.63 -2.44 6.63
N PHE A 183 17.64 -2.97 5.92
CA PHE A 183 17.75 -2.91 4.47
C PHE A 183 17.62 -4.31 3.89
N THR A 184 16.51 -4.60 3.20
CA THR A 184 16.22 -5.92 2.65
C THR A 184 15.51 -5.84 1.29
N HIS A 185 15.14 -7.00 0.75
CA HIS A 185 14.17 -7.10 -0.35
C HIS A 185 12.92 -7.82 0.18
N ILE A 186 11.76 -7.23 -0.06
CA ILE A 186 10.46 -7.82 0.33
C ILE A 186 9.75 -8.31 -0.93
N GLY A 187 9.36 -9.57 -0.91
CA GLY A 187 8.60 -10.25 -1.96
C GLY A 187 7.49 -11.10 -1.38
N ARG A 188 6.72 -11.76 -2.26
CA ARG A 188 5.72 -12.75 -1.84
C ARG A 188 6.40 -13.91 -1.14
N HIS A 189 5.82 -14.37 -0.01
CA HIS A 189 6.30 -15.57 0.66
C HIS A 189 6.19 -16.79 -0.28
N PRO A 190 7.24 -17.63 -0.41
CA PRO A 190 7.29 -18.67 -1.43
C PRO A 190 6.16 -19.72 -1.29
N VAL A 191 5.70 -19.98 -0.07
CA VAL A 191 4.68 -21.00 0.21
C VAL A 191 3.33 -20.36 0.57
N ASN A 192 3.31 -19.38 1.46
CA ASN A 192 2.05 -18.77 1.94
C ASN A 192 1.74 -17.49 1.18
N ARG A 193 0.76 -17.53 0.27
CA ARG A 193 0.38 -16.39 -0.58
C ARG A 193 -0.20 -15.18 0.16
N GLN A 194 -0.66 -15.34 1.41
CA GLN A 194 -1.14 -14.24 2.25
C GLN A 194 0.00 -13.46 2.90
N LYS A 195 1.20 -14.04 2.95
CA LYS A 195 2.39 -13.45 3.58
C LYS A 195 3.30 -12.77 2.55
N MET A 196 3.96 -11.72 3.03
CA MET A 196 5.19 -11.20 2.43
C MET A 196 6.36 -11.74 3.24
N ALA A 197 7.56 -11.75 2.64
CA ALA A 197 8.77 -12.21 3.30
C ALA A 197 9.99 -11.40 2.83
N VAL A 198 11.02 -11.37 3.66
CA VAL A 198 12.36 -11.00 3.21
C VAL A 198 12.84 -12.09 2.26
N VAL A 199 13.29 -11.68 1.09
CA VAL A 199 13.76 -12.57 0.02
C VAL A 199 15.12 -12.11 -0.52
N ASN A 200 15.89 -13.02 -1.09
CA ASN A 200 17.17 -12.67 -1.70
C ASN A 200 16.98 -12.03 -3.09
N PRO A 201 17.84 -11.10 -3.50
CA PRO A 201 17.89 -10.61 -4.88
C PRO A 201 18.09 -11.77 -5.89
N PRO A 202 17.52 -11.67 -7.09
CA PRO A 202 16.73 -10.58 -7.65
C PRO A 202 15.24 -10.61 -7.25
N GLY A 203 14.85 -11.41 -6.27
CA GLY A 203 13.49 -11.51 -5.80
C GLY A 203 13.06 -10.27 -5.01
N GLY A 204 11.75 -9.95 -5.06
CA GLY A 204 11.17 -8.86 -4.30
C GLY A 204 11.59 -7.47 -4.77
N LYS A 205 11.33 -6.48 -3.90
CA LYS A 205 11.69 -5.07 -4.11
C LYS A 205 12.42 -4.54 -2.88
N THR A 206 13.38 -3.66 -3.08
CA THR A 206 14.12 -2.98 -1.99
C THR A 206 13.17 -2.38 -0.97
N ALA A 207 13.43 -2.66 0.29
CA ALA A 207 12.68 -2.19 1.45
C ALA A 207 13.66 -1.66 2.50
N ILE A 208 13.41 -0.43 2.98
CA ILE A 208 14.26 0.28 3.93
C ILE A 208 13.39 0.85 5.03
N THR A 209 13.70 0.48 6.29
CA THR A 209 13.03 0.98 7.49
C THR A 209 14.08 1.26 8.57
N ASP A 210 14.15 2.49 9.06
CA ASP A 210 14.86 2.76 10.31
C ASP A 210 13.92 2.50 11.46
N TYR A 211 14.46 1.99 12.57
CA TYR A 211 13.69 1.86 13.78
C TYR A 211 14.52 2.24 15.02
N GLU A 212 13.80 2.70 16.04
CA GLU A 212 14.35 3.03 17.35
C GLU A 212 13.37 2.62 18.45
N ILE A 213 13.86 1.98 19.51
CA ILE A 213 13.05 1.63 20.68
C ILE A 213 12.87 2.88 21.53
N LEU A 214 11.62 3.26 21.77
CA LEU A 214 11.26 4.40 22.62
C LEU A 214 11.02 3.99 24.08
N ALA A 215 10.43 2.82 24.29
CA ALA A 215 10.16 2.27 25.62
C ALA A 215 10.14 0.75 25.57
N THR A 216 10.39 0.13 26.71
CA THR A 216 10.29 -1.33 26.89
C THR A 216 9.49 -1.67 28.12
N ASP A 217 8.71 -2.74 28.03
CA ASP A 217 8.10 -3.39 29.19
C ASP A 217 8.73 -4.78 29.38
N ALA A 218 9.54 -4.90 30.40
CA ALA A 218 10.25 -6.13 30.72
C ALA A 218 9.32 -7.26 31.23
N ALA A 219 8.18 -6.90 31.83
CA ALA A 219 7.22 -7.87 32.33
C ALA A 219 6.47 -8.59 31.20
N SER A 220 6.07 -7.87 30.17
CA SER A 220 5.40 -8.43 29.00
C SER A 220 6.37 -8.80 27.86
N LEU A 221 7.67 -8.48 28.01
CA LEU A 221 8.69 -8.60 26.93
C LEU A 221 8.25 -7.91 25.66
N THR A 222 7.75 -6.67 25.77
CA THR A 222 7.31 -5.86 24.62
C THR A 222 8.10 -4.56 24.53
N ALA A 223 8.08 -3.92 23.35
CA ALA A 223 8.72 -2.64 23.14
C ALA A 223 7.84 -1.73 22.29
N LEU A 224 7.79 -0.44 22.62
CA LEU A 224 7.32 0.62 21.73
C LEU A 224 8.47 1.02 20.81
N VAL A 225 8.21 0.95 19.52
CA VAL A 225 9.20 1.18 18.47
C VAL A 225 8.71 2.30 17.56
N LEU A 226 9.53 3.32 17.37
CA LEU A 226 9.37 4.31 16.30
C LEU A 226 9.99 3.76 15.02
N CYS A 227 9.22 3.72 13.95
CA CYS A 227 9.68 3.29 12.63
C CYS A 227 9.63 4.45 11.65
N HIS A 228 10.74 4.73 10.95
CA HIS A 228 10.79 5.66 9.84
C HIS A 228 10.84 4.88 8.52
N LEU A 229 9.81 5.05 7.69
CA LEU A 229 9.67 4.36 6.40
C LEU A 229 10.27 5.15 5.25
N HIS A 230 11.37 4.66 4.66
CA HIS A 230 11.92 5.21 3.40
C HIS A 230 11.22 4.63 2.17
N THR A 231 10.74 3.40 2.24
CA THR A 231 9.97 2.72 1.19
C THR A 231 8.61 2.27 1.74
N GLY A 232 7.66 1.90 0.88
CA GLY A 232 6.31 1.49 1.26
C GLY A 232 5.93 0.15 0.61
N ARG A 233 6.56 -0.97 1.02
CA ARG A 233 6.18 -2.30 0.52
C ARG A 233 5.03 -2.86 1.36
N THR A 234 4.23 -3.73 0.76
CA THR A 234 3.14 -4.41 1.47
C THR A 234 3.66 -5.08 2.72
N HIS A 235 3.02 -4.81 3.87
CA HIS A 235 3.39 -5.32 5.20
C HIS A 235 4.84 -4.98 5.64
N GLN A 236 5.47 -3.93 5.12
CA GLN A 236 6.92 -3.72 5.28
C GLN A 236 7.38 -3.71 6.75
N ILE A 237 6.82 -2.87 7.61
CA ILE A 237 7.20 -2.82 9.03
C ILE A 237 6.95 -4.17 9.70
N ARG A 238 5.82 -4.79 9.42
CA ARG A 238 5.41 -6.09 9.97
C ARG A 238 6.43 -7.19 9.63
N VAL A 239 6.84 -7.26 8.36
CA VAL A 239 7.85 -8.19 7.86
C VAL A 239 9.23 -7.90 8.45
N HIS A 240 9.63 -6.63 8.49
CA HIS A 240 10.95 -6.23 9.00
C HIS A 240 11.10 -6.53 10.49
N LEU A 241 10.13 -6.17 11.33
CA LEU A 241 10.21 -6.46 12.76
C LEU A 241 10.04 -7.95 13.06
N HIS A 242 9.22 -8.67 12.29
CA HIS A 242 9.20 -10.14 12.35
C HIS A 242 10.56 -10.75 11.98
N HIS A 243 11.23 -10.25 10.95
CA HIS A 243 12.57 -10.68 10.55
C HIS A 243 13.62 -10.42 11.65
N LYS A 244 13.45 -9.35 12.44
CA LYS A 244 14.27 -9.07 13.64
C LYS A 244 13.91 -9.93 14.85
N GLY A 245 12.99 -10.90 14.71
CA GLY A 245 12.55 -11.77 15.81
C GLY A 245 11.58 -11.11 16.78
N ALA A 246 11.07 -9.92 16.46
CA ALA A 246 10.15 -9.13 17.27
C ALA A 246 8.87 -8.75 16.48
N PRO A 247 7.98 -9.71 16.16
CA PRO A 247 6.75 -9.44 15.43
C PRO A 247 5.86 -8.47 16.20
N LEU A 248 4.93 -7.81 15.52
CA LEU A 248 4.02 -6.86 16.16
C LEU A 248 2.99 -7.56 17.04
N VAL A 249 2.65 -6.94 18.14
CA VAL A 249 1.53 -7.34 19.00
C VAL A 249 0.24 -7.24 18.21
N GLY A 250 -0.62 -8.27 18.31
CA GLY A 250 -1.89 -8.33 17.62
C GLY A 250 -1.80 -8.53 16.10
N ASP A 251 -0.62 -8.88 15.56
CA ASP A 251 -0.49 -9.17 14.12
C ASP A 251 -1.07 -10.56 13.80
N PRO A 252 -2.19 -10.64 13.02
CA PRO A 252 -2.84 -11.91 12.73
C PRO A 252 -2.07 -12.79 11.75
N ILE A 253 -1.05 -12.24 11.07
CA ILE A 253 -0.30 -12.93 10.01
C ILE A 253 1.11 -13.32 10.47
N TYR A 254 1.82 -12.42 11.16
CA TYR A 254 3.24 -12.59 11.57
C TYR A 254 3.42 -12.77 13.06
N GLY A 255 2.43 -12.35 13.87
CA GLY A 255 2.46 -12.45 15.32
C GLY A 255 2.16 -13.84 15.85
N LYS A 256 2.29 -13.99 17.15
CA LYS A 256 1.84 -15.16 17.92
C LYS A 256 0.77 -14.72 18.92
N PRO A 257 -0.24 -15.55 19.19
CA PRO A 257 -1.19 -15.27 20.28
C PRO A 257 -0.46 -15.03 21.58
N SER A 258 -0.87 -13.99 22.31
CA SER A 258 -0.33 -13.66 23.65
C SER A 258 -1.41 -12.92 24.45
N LYS A 259 -1.26 -12.91 25.79
CA LYS A 259 -2.17 -12.13 26.65
C LYS A 259 -2.21 -10.66 26.25
N THR A 260 -1.06 -10.08 25.90
CA THR A 260 -0.96 -8.70 25.43
C THR A 260 -1.74 -8.49 24.13
N SER A 261 -1.65 -9.43 23.17
CA SER A 261 -2.40 -9.33 21.90
C SER A 261 -3.92 -9.48 22.09
N GLU A 262 -4.35 -10.27 23.07
CA GLU A 262 -5.77 -10.39 23.44
C GLU A 262 -6.28 -9.09 24.10
N GLN A 263 -5.49 -8.47 24.96
CA GLN A 263 -5.84 -7.22 25.64
C GLN A 263 -5.91 -6.03 24.68
N THR A 264 -5.00 -5.93 23.72
CA THR A 264 -5.00 -4.82 22.73
C THR A 264 -6.08 -4.98 21.66
N GLY A 265 -6.48 -6.22 21.36
CA GLY A 265 -7.56 -6.54 20.42
C GLY A 265 -7.35 -6.09 18.98
N ARG A 266 -6.15 -5.57 18.62
CA ARG A 266 -5.84 -5.05 17.29
C ARG A 266 -4.35 -5.19 16.95
N LEU A 267 -4.03 -5.04 15.67
CA LEU A 267 -2.65 -4.84 15.22
C LEU A 267 -2.08 -3.55 15.81
N MET A 268 -1.02 -3.65 16.58
CA MET A 268 -0.35 -2.51 17.20
C MET A 268 0.63 -1.84 16.23
N LEU A 269 0.06 -1.23 15.19
CA LEU A 269 0.76 -0.43 14.18
C LEU A 269 -0.07 0.80 13.83
N HIS A 270 0.54 1.97 13.94
CA HIS A 270 -0.10 3.26 13.75
C HIS A 270 0.78 4.19 12.92
N ALA A 271 0.29 4.69 11.79
CA ALA A 271 0.91 5.71 10.98
C ALA A 271 0.78 7.07 11.68
N TRP A 272 1.68 7.34 12.60
CA TRP A 272 1.58 8.44 13.57
C TRP A 272 1.75 9.81 12.94
N ARG A 273 2.84 10.01 12.16
CA ARG A 273 3.15 11.30 11.56
C ARG A 273 3.42 11.16 10.07
N LEU A 274 2.91 12.13 9.32
CA LEU A 274 3.16 12.28 7.88
C LEU A 274 3.61 13.71 7.62
N THR A 275 4.81 13.88 7.06
CA THR A 275 5.32 15.19 6.64
C THR A 275 5.49 15.19 5.11
N LEU A 276 4.91 16.16 4.45
CA LEU A 276 4.92 16.30 2.99
C LEU A 276 4.95 17.77 2.58
N ASP A 277 5.30 18.03 1.33
CA ASP A 277 5.14 19.37 0.76
C ASP A 277 3.73 19.47 0.18
N HIS A 278 3.02 20.55 0.51
CA HIS A 278 1.68 20.79 -0.03
C HIS A 278 1.74 20.79 -1.57
N PRO A 279 0.88 20.03 -2.25
CA PRO A 279 1.02 19.73 -3.69
C PRO A 279 0.99 20.95 -4.61
N VAL A 280 0.38 22.04 -4.17
CA VAL A 280 0.21 23.28 -4.95
C VAL A 280 1.06 24.41 -4.39
N SER A 281 0.98 24.71 -3.08
CA SER A 281 1.74 25.79 -2.47
C SER A 281 3.23 25.49 -2.25
N GLY A 282 3.60 24.20 -2.17
CA GLY A 282 4.95 23.78 -1.82
C GLY A 282 5.32 23.94 -0.34
N GLU A 283 4.40 24.39 0.50
CA GLU A 283 4.61 24.53 1.94
C GLU A 283 4.86 23.18 2.59
N ARG A 284 5.87 23.09 3.47
CA ARG A 284 6.15 21.86 4.23
C ARG A 284 5.17 21.70 5.38
N LEU A 285 4.28 20.71 5.28
CA LEU A 285 3.23 20.44 6.25
C LEU A 285 3.52 19.15 7.00
N ARG A 286 3.20 19.15 8.32
CA ARG A 286 3.30 17.97 9.17
C ARG A 286 1.93 17.69 9.78
N PHE A 287 1.49 16.47 9.60
CA PHE A 287 0.25 15.94 10.17
C PHE A 287 0.55 14.89 11.21
N GLU A 288 -0.23 14.87 12.27
CA GLU A 288 -0.11 13.90 13.35
C GLU A 288 -1.49 13.31 13.66
N ALA A 289 -1.60 11.99 13.56
CA ALA A 289 -2.81 11.29 13.96
C ALA A 289 -2.80 11.06 15.47
N PRO A 290 -3.93 11.26 16.18
CA PRO A 290 -4.04 10.93 17.58
C PRO A 290 -3.63 9.48 17.85
N ILE A 291 -2.77 9.28 18.84
CA ILE A 291 -2.31 7.93 19.20
C ILE A 291 -3.49 7.17 19.80
N PRO A 292 -3.82 5.98 19.29
CA PRO A 292 -4.91 5.17 19.84
C PRO A 292 -4.67 4.81 21.31
N PRO A 293 -5.72 4.78 22.16
CA PRO A 293 -5.59 4.53 23.59
C PRO A 293 -4.96 3.17 23.92
N GLU A 294 -5.05 2.20 23.02
CA GLU A 294 -4.40 0.89 23.22
C GLU A 294 -2.87 0.98 23.28
N PHE A 295 -2.26 2.09 22.83
CA PHE A 295 -0.83 2.34 22.95
C PHE A 295 -0.43 2.94 24.32
N GLU A 296 -1.37 3.42 25.12
CA GLU A 296 -1.11 4.14 26.37
C GLU A 296 -0.13 3.42 27.32
N PRO A 297 -0.21 2.09 27.54
CA PRO A 297 0.73 1.40 28.42
C PRO A 297 2.20 1.60 28.09
N TRP A 298 2.51 1.86 26.82
CA TRP A 298 3.88 2.08 26.34
C TRP A 298 4.22 3.55 26.13
N THR A 299 3.24 4.38 25.72
CA THR A 299 3.46 5.80 25.41
C THR A 299 3.59 6.65 26.65
N SER A 300 2.97 6.29 27.77
CA SER A 300 3.07 6.99 29.07
C SER A 300 4.51 7.11 29.59
N ASN A 301 5.40 6.22 29.17
CA ASN A 301 6.80 6.17 29.59
C ASN A 301 7.78 6.53 28.45
N ALA A 302 7.27 6.99 27.31
CA ALA A 302 8.08 7.32 26.14
C ALA A 302 8.20 8.84 25.94
N ALA A 303 9.36 9.30 25.50
CA ALA A 303 9.52 10.65 24.97
C ALA A 303 9.09 10.64 23.48
N LEU A 304 7.88 11.14 23.18
CA LEU A 304 7.29 11.19 21.84
C LEU A 304 7.42 12.57 21.18
#